data_955c02dc889c976a28c684a7d5a25e43
#
_entry.id   955c02dc889c976a28c684a7d5a25e43
#
_cell.length_a   1.000
_cell.length_b   1.000
_cell.length_c   1.000
_cell.angle_alpha   90.00
_cell.angle_beta   90.00
_cell.angle_gamma   90.00
#
_symmetry.space_group_name_H-M   'P 1'
#
loop_
_entity.id
_entity.type
_entity.pdbx_description
1 polymer ?
#
loop_
_entity_poly.entity_id
_entity_poly.type
_entity_poly.pdbx_seq_one_letter_code
_entity_poly.pdbx_strand_id
1 'polypeptide(L)'
;LHPLVSLPDAEVGARRLVGAWFAVAAEPAAMGLVQRLVDDLGGRSFPVADVDRATYHAAAVVASNHLVALMGQVARLADAVGVPLEAYLDLAAGSLDNVRGVGPSAALTGPAARGDEETVAAHLAALPADERATYRALATEARRLAGRPEPGAGT
;
A
#
# COMPACT_ATOMS: atom_id res chain seq x y z
N LEU A 1 -12.30 -4.06 -18.26
CA LEU A 1 -12.82 -3.41 -17.06
C LEU A 1 -12.27 -4.11 -15.82
N HIS A 2 -11.60 -3.36 -14.94
CA HIS A 2 -11.02 -3.89 -13.69
C HIS A 2 -11.37 -2.97 -12.52
N PRO A 3 -12.21 -3.41 -11.56
CA PRO A 3 -12.51 -2.65 -10.36
C PRO A 3 -11.30 -2.61 -9.44
N LEU A 4 -10.90 -1.42 -8.98
CA LEU A 4 -9.79 -1.24 -8.06
C LEU A 4 -10.28 -1.32 -6.61
N VAL A 5 -10.67 -2.53 -6.21
CA VAL A 5 -11.20 -2.83 -4.87
C VAL A 5 -10.72 -4.19 -4.37
N SER A 6 -10.66 -4.34 -3.06
CA SER A 6 -10.42 -5.65 -2.42
C SER A 6 -11.76 -6.39 -2.27
N LEU A 7 -11.86 -7.59 -2.81
CA LEU A 7 -13.08 -8.40 -2.88
C LEU A 7 -12.90 -9.70 -2.07
N PRO A 8 -13.03 -9.68 -0.74
CA PRO A 8 -12.83 -10.88 0.08
C PRO A 8 -13.95 -11.90 -0.09
N ASP A 9 -15.19 -11.44 -0.35
CA ASP A 9 -16.36 -12.25 -0.61
C ASP A 9 -17.38 -11.48 -1.48
N ALA A 10 -18.46 -12.15 -1.89
CA ALA A 10 -19.45 -11.58 -2.81
C ALA A 10 -20.26 -10.43 -2.18
N GLU A 11 -20.59 -10.51 -0.90
CA GLU A 11 -21.42 -9.50 -0.23
C GLU A 11 -20.64 -8.21 0.03
N VAL A 12 -19.43 -8.32 0.58
CA VAL A 12 -18.51 -7.18 0.78
C VAL A 12 -18.11 -6.61 -0.59
N GLY A 13 -17.88 -7.49 -1.57
CA GLY A 13 -17.55 -7.12 -2.93
C GLY A 13 -18.63 -6.25 -3.57
N ALA A 14 -19.88 -6.68 -3.51
CA ALA A 14 -21.02 -5.92 -4.06
C ALA A 14 -21.11 -4.52 -3.46
N ARG A 15 -20.96 -4.38 -2.15
CA ARG A 15 -20.97 -3.06 -1.49
C ARG A 15 -19.80 -2.18 -1.92
N ARG A 16 -18.59 -2.75 -2.07
CA ARG A 16 -17.36 -2.01 -2.43
C ARG A 16 -17.30 -1.60 -3.89
N LEU A 17 -18.05 -2.25 -4.77
CA LEU A 17 -18.14 -1.86 -6.18
C LEU A 17 -18.89 -0.54 -6.38
N VAL A 18 -19.84 -0.22 -5.50
CA VAL A 18 -20.58 1.03 -5.57
C VAL A 18 -19.64 2.22 -5.29
N GLY A 19 -19.56 3.16 -6.22
CA GLY A 19 -18.68 4.33 -6.14
C GLY A 19 -17.18 4.05 -6.33
N ALA A 20 -16.82 2.83 -6.72
CA ALA A 20 -15.43 2.42 -6.87
C ALA A 20 -14.73 3.08 -8.06
N TRP A 21 -13.39 2.99 -8.08
CA TRP A 21 -12.57 3.27 -9.24
C TRP A 21 -12.44 2.05 -10.14
N PHE A 22 -12.47 2.28 -11.47
CA PHE A 22 -12.36 1.23 -12.49
C PHE A 22 -11.28 1.59 -13.50
N ALA A 23 -10.31 0.71 -13.68
CA ALA A 23 -9.43 0.78 -14.82
C ALA A 23 -10.17 0.25 -16.07
N VAL A 24 -10.12 1.02 -17.15
CA VAL A 24 -10.81 0.69 -18.39
C VAL A 24 -9.81 0.56 -19.54
N ALA A 25 -9.97 -0.51 -20.31
CA ALA A 25 -9.37 -0.71 -21.61
C ALA A 25 -10.38 -1.49 -22.46
N ALA A 26 -10.79 -0.96 -23.58
CA ALA A 26 -11.74 -1.60 -24.50
C ALA A 26 -11.55 -1.05 -25.91
N GLU A 27 -11.94 -1.84 -26.90
CA GLU A 27 -12.08 -1.38 -28.27
C GLU A 27 -13.14 -0.25 -28.35
N PRO A 28 -13.01 0.69 -29.30
CA PRO A 28 -13.93 1.83 -29.42
C PRO A 28 -15.42 1.44 -29.43
N ALA A 29 -15.76 0.34 -30.08
CA ALA A 29 -17.13 -0.16 -30.15
C ALA A 29 -17.71 -0.63 -28.80
N ALA A 30 -16.86 -1.09 -27.88
CA ALA A 30 -17.25 -1.58 -26.57
C ALA A 30 -17.18 -0.51 -25.46
N MET A 31 -16.48 0.60 -25.70
CA MET A 31 -16.25 1.63 -24.69
C MET A 31 -17.54 2.21 -24.11
N GLY A 32 -18.56 2.41 -24.95
CA GLY A 32 -19.87 2.90 -24.50
C GLY A 32 -20.59 1.95 -23.54
N LEU A 33 -20.43 0.64 -23.70
CA LEU A 33 -20.96 -0.35 -22.75
C LEU A 33 -20.18 -0.32 -21.43
N VAL A 34 -18.85 -0.28 -21.53
CA VAL A 34 -17.97 -0.23 -20.35
C VAL A 34 -18.29 1.00 -19.50
N GLN A 35 -18.46 2.18 -20.12
CA GLN A 35 -18.78 3.40 -19.39
C GLN A 35 -20.15 3.30 -18.70
N ARG A 36 -21.18 2.80 -19.38
CA ARG A 36 -22.51 2.59 -18.75
C ARG A 36 -22.43 1.68 -17.54
N LEU A 37 -21.66 0.59 -17.58
CA LEU A 37 -21.48 -0.29 -16.41
C LEU A 37 -20.84 0.42 -15.21
N VAL A 38 -19.89 1.32 -15.47
CA VAL A 38 -19.27 2.14 -14.41
C VAL A 38 -20.29 3.15 -13.85
N ASP A 39 -21.03 3.82 -14.72
CA ASP A 39 -22.03 4.83 -14.34
C ASP A 39 -23.17 4.21 -13.53
N ASP A 40 -23.64 3.02 -13.89
CA ASP A 40 -24.69 2.27 -13.16
C ASP A 40 -24.26 1.92 -11.74
N LEU A 41 -22.96 1.74 -11.51
CA LEU A 41 -22.37 1.53 -10.17
C LEU A 41 -22.04 2.85 -9.44
N GLY A 42 -22.32 4.02 -10.06
CA GLY A 42 -21.90 5.32 -9.52
C GLY A 42 -20.36 5.44 -9.40
N GLY A 43 -19.64 4.64 -10.20
CA GLY A 43 -18.20 4.53 -10.13
C GLY A 43 -17.48 5.66 -10.87
N ARG A 44 -16.15 5.59 -10.81
CA ARG A 44 -15.23 6.50 -11.53
C ARG A 44 -14.29 5.66 -12.38
N SER A 45 -14.01 6.09 -13.60
CA SER A 45 -13.11 5.35 -14.49
C SER A 45 -11.86 6.15 -14.86
N PHE A 46 -10.81 5.41 -15.18
CA PHE A 46 -9.58 5.94 -15.77
C PHE A 46 -9.04 4.94 -16.81
N PRO A 47 -8.44 5.41 -17.91
CA PRO A 47 -7.86 4.54 -18.90
C PRO A 47 -6.52 3.95 -18.43
N VAL A 48 -6.26 2.70 -18.81
CA VAL A 48 -4.96 2.05 -18.67
C VAL A 48 -4.57 1.48 -20.02
N ALA A 49 -3.47 1.95 -20.59
CA ALA A 49 -2.94 1.39 -21.82
C ALA A 49 -2.43 -0.04 -21.60
N ASP A 50 -2.50 -0.88 -22.64
CA ASP A 50 -2.07 -2.28 -22.52
C ASP A 50 -0.60 -2.42 -22.11
N VAL A 51 0.27 -1.52 -22.56
CA VAL A 51 1.69 -1.48 -22.18
C VAL A 51 1.91 -1.21 -20.68
N ASP A 52 0.99 -0.51 -20.03
CA ASP A 52 1.08 -0.12 -18.62
C ASP A 52 0.35 -1.09 -17.68
N ARG A 53 -0.35 -2.08 -18.21
CA ARG A 53 -1.22 -2.99 -17.44
C ARG A 53 -0.48 -3.70 -16.32
N ALA A 54 0.74 -4.18 -16.58
CA ALA A 54 1.55 -4.87 -15.58
C ALA A 54 1.96 -3.95 -14.43
N THR A 55 2.41 -2.74 -14.74
CA THR A 55 2.79 -1.73 -13.73
C THR A 55 1.58 -1.27 -12.92
N TYR A 56 0.45 -1.02 -13.57
CA TYR A 56 -0.82 -0.73 -12.90
C TYR A 56 -1.22 -1.84 -11.93
N HIS A 57 -1.18 -3.10 -12.38
CA HIS A 57 -1.55 -4.22 -11.53
C HIS A 57 -0.57 -4.41 -10.37
N ALA A 58 0.73 -4.24 -10.60
CA ALA A 58 1.73 -4.27 -9.54
C ALA A 58 1.45 -3.21 -8.46
N ALA A 59 1.10 -1.98 -8.84
CA ALA A 59 0.71 -0.94 -7.90
C ALA A 59 -0.53 -1.34 -7.08
N ALA A 60 -1.55 -1.95 -7.70
CA ALA A 60 -2.73 -2.46 -7.01
C ALA A 60 -2.37 -3.57 -6.01
N VAL A 61 -1.48 -4.49 -6.39
CA VAL A 61 -0.97 -5.56 -5.49
C VAL A 61 -0.22 -4.96 -4.30
N VAL A 62 0.64 -3.97 -4.52
CA VAL A 62 1.36 -3.29 -3.43
C VAL A 62 0.38 -2.61 -2.48
N ALA A 63 -0.62 -1.89 -3.01
CA ALA A 63 -1.59 -1.17 -2.20
C ALA A 63 -2.59 -2.07 -1.46
N SER A 64 -2.72 -3.33 -1.83
CA SER A 64 -3.68 -4.27 -1.22
C SER A 64 -2.98 -5.48 -0.61
N ASN A 65 -2.50 -6.42 -1.43
CA ASN A 65 -1.96 -7.69 -0.96
C ASN A 65 -0.68 -7.53 -0.12
N HIS A 66 0.25 -6.66 -0.54
CA HIS A 66 1.46 -6.40 0.23
C HIS A 66 1.16 -5.66 1.54
N LEU A 67 0.16 -4.76 1.55
CA LEU A 67 -0.31 -4.14 2.80
C LEU A 67 -0.85 -5.20 3.77
N VAL A 68 -1.65 -6.15 3.30
CA VAL A 68 -2.16 -7.26 4.14
C VAL A 68 -1.01 -8.14 4.65
N ALA A 69 -0.04 -8.47 3.78
CA ALA A 69 1.15 -9.23 4.19
C ALA A 69 1.98 -8.48 5.25
N LEU A 70 2.12 -7.15 5.10
CA LEU A 70 2.78 -6.30 6.11
C LEU A 70 2.02 -6.30 7.44
N MET A 71 0.69 -6.25 7.42
CA MET A 71 -0.11 -6.39 8.65
C MET A 71 0.04 -7.78 9.29
N GLY A 72 0.28 -8.82 8.49
CA GLY A 72 0.66 -10.15 9.01
C GLY A 72 1.99 -10.13 9.76
N GLN A 73 3.01 -9.39 9.28
CA GLN A 73 4.26 -9.16 10.01
C GLN A 73 3.99 -8.39 11.32
N VAL A 74 3.21 -7.31 11.26
CA VAL A 74 2.84 -6.53 12.44
C VAL A 74 2.15 -7.41 13.48
N ALA A 75 1.24 -8.30 13.08
CA ALA A 75 0.53 -9.21 13.98
C ALA A 75 1.50 -10.12 14.74
N ARG A 76 2.49 -10.72 14.06
CA ARG A 76 3.51 -11.58 14.71
C ARG A 76 4.38 -10.80 15.70
N LEU A 77 4.77 -9.58 15.33
CA LEU A 77 5.58 -8.72 16.21
C LEU A 77 4.75 -8.22 17.41
N ALA A 78 3.48 -7.88 17.20
CA ALA A 78 2.55 -7.47 18.25
C ALA A 78 2.35 -8.60 19.28
N ASP A 79 2.10 -9.82 18.81
CA ASP A 79 1.95 -11.00 19.66
C ASP A 79 3.20 -11.25 20.51
N ALA A 80 4.39 -11.15 19.91
CA ALA A 80 5.67 -11.35 20.62
C ALA A 80 5.90 -10.39 21.80
N VAL A 81 5.26 -9.22 21.81
CA VAL A 81 5.38 -8.20 22.87
C VAL A 81 4.08 -8.00 23.66
N GLY A 82 3.05 -8.80 23.40
CA GLY A 82 1.77 -8.78 24.11
C GLY A 82 0.93 -7.51 23.87
N VAL A 83 1.07 -6.86 22.70
CA VAL A 83 0.27 -5.70 22.31
C VAL A 83 -0.87 -6.15 21.37
N PRO A 84 -2.12 -5.74 21.59
CA PRO A 84 -3.22 -6.12 20.70
C PRO A 84 -3.01 -5.55 19.29
N LEU A 85 -3.31 -6.37 18.27
CA LEU A 85 -3.16 -6.00 16.86
C LEU A 85 -3.99 -4.75 16.51
N GLU A 86 -5.15 -4.58 17.14
CA GLU A 86 -6.06 -3.45 16.93
C GLU A 86 -5.37 -2.10 17.12
N ALA A 87 -4.46 -1.99 18.11
CA ALA A 87 -3.69 -0.77 18.35
C ALA A 87 -2.81 -0.39 17.14
N TYR A 88 -2.24 -1.38 16.47
CA TYR A 88 -1.44 -1.17 15.26
C TYR A 88 -2.31 -0.95 14.01
N LEU A 89 -3.51 -1.53 13.95
CA LEU A 89 -4.46 -1.25 12.87
C LEU A 89 -4.95 0.19 12.91
N ASP A 90 -5.23 0.73 14.10
CA ASP A 90 -5.59 2.16 14.30
C ASP A 90 -4.42 3.07 13.88
N LEU A 91 -3.18 2.72 14.25
CA LEU A 91 -2.00 3.45 13.80
C LEU A 91 -1.85 3.42 12.27
N ALA A 92 -2.06 2.27 11.64
CA ALA A 92 -1.99 2.12 10.19
C ALA A 92 -3.09 2.93 9.49
N ALA A 93 -4.32 2.94 10.02
CA ALA A 93 -5.41 3.76 9.51
C ALA A 93 -5.07 5.25 9.56
N GLY A 94 -4.54 5.74 10.69
CA GLY A 94 -4.09 7.13 10.84
C GLY A 94 -2.96 7.48 9.85
N SER A 95 -2.04 6.55 9.59
CA SER A 95 -0.98 6.75 8.60
C SER A 95 -1.54 6.88 7.17
N LEU A 96 -2.54 6.06 6.80
CA LEU A 96 -3.23 6.17 5.52
C LEU A 96 -4.02 7.48 5.39
N ASP A 97 -4.64 7.95 6.46
CA ASP A 97 -5.35 9.24 6.46
C ASP A 97 -4.38 10.41 6.31
N ASN A 98 -3.19 10.36 6.92
CA ASN A 98 -2.13 11.33 6.68
C ASN A 98 -1.70 11.34 5.20
N VAL A 99 -1.51 10.16 4.59
CA VAL A 99 -1.18 10.07 3.15
C VAL A 99 -2.27 10.69 2.28
N ARG A 100 -3.55 10.49 2.60
CA ARG A 100 -4.67 11.14 1.88
C ARG A 100 -4.66 12.66 2.03
N GLY A 101 -4.30 13.15 3.21
CA GLY A 101 -4.31 14.58 3.52
C GLY A 101 -3.16 15.36 2.92
N VAL A 102 -1.94 14.83 3.00
CA VAL A 102 -0.72 15.58 2.67
C VAL A 102 0.22 14.89 1.67
N GLY A 103 -0.16 13.71 1.20
CA GLY A 103 0.66 12.88 0.30
C GLY A 103 1.75 12.09 1.02
N PRO A 104 2.35 11.09 0.34
CA PRO A 104 3.22 10.12 0.99
C PRO A 104 4.51 10.72 1.56
N SER A 105 5.16 11.66 0.85
CA SER A 105 6.43 12.25 1.32
C SER A 105 6.25 13.10 2.57
N ALA A 106 5.18 13.89 2.65
CA ALA A 106 4.91 14.75 3.81
C ALA A 106 4.32 13.95 5.00
N ALA A 107 3.62 12.85 4.72
CA ALA A 107 3.08 11.96 5.75
C ALA A 107 4.15 11.07 6.39
N LEU A 108 5.32 10.90 5.74
CA LEU A 108 6.37 10.00 6.21
C LEU A 108 7.01 10.53 7.48
N THR A 109 7.08 9.67 8.50
CA THR A 109 7.75 9.90 9.78
C THR A 109 8.65 8.70 10.12
N GLY A 110 9.29 8.74 11.29
CA GLY A 110 10.05 7.60 11.79
C GLY A 110 11.57 7.70 11.61
N PRO A 111 12.34 6.74 12.15
CA PRO A 111 13.79 6.82 12.23
C PRO A 111 14.47 6.80 10.86
N ALA A 112 14.06 5.92 9.95
CA ALA A 112 14.63 5.83 8.60
C ALA A 112 14.47 7.15 7.82
N ALA A 113 13.31 7.81 7.94
CA ALA A 113 13.05 9.11 7.31
C ALA A 113 13.93 10.22 7.88
N ARG A 114 14.24 10.18 9.17
CA ARG A 114 15.12 11.17 9.84
C ARG A 114 16.61 10.86 9.70
N GLY A 115 16.99 9.66 9.22
CA GLY A 115 18.37 9.20 9.16
C GLY A 115 18.92 8.76 10.52
N ASP A 116 18.06 8.32 11.41
CA ASP A 116 18.41 7.79 12.72
C ASP A 116 18.83 6.31 12.59
N GLU A 117 20.07 6.10 12.17
CA GLU A 117 20.62 4.76 11.90
C GLU A 117 20.80 3.95 13.17
N GLU A 118 21.03 4.59 14.31
CA GLU A 118 21.13 3.90 15.60
C GLU A 118 19.82 3.21 15.96
N THR A 119 18.70 3.93 15.86
CA THR A 119 17.38 3.35 16.10
C THR A 119 17.05 2.25 15.07
N VAL A 120 17.38 2.44 13.79
CA VAL A 120 17.17 1.39 12.77
C VAL A 120 17.98 0.13 13.09
N ALA A 121 19.24 0.27 13.49
CA ALA A 121 20.10 -0.84 13.90
C ALA A 121 19.56 -1.56 15.15
N ALA A 122 19.10 -0.82 16.15
CA ALA A 122 18.47 -1.37 17.35
C ALA A 122 17.21 -2.18 17.02
N HIS A 123 16.35 -1.67 16.13
CA HIS A 123 15.18 -2.42 15.66
C HIS A 123 15.59 -3.72 14.98
N LEU A 124 16.56 -3.67 14.05
CA LEU A 124 17.05 -4.86 13.36
C LEU A 124 17.68 -5.89 14.30
N ALA A 125 18.34 -5.46 15.36
CA ALA A 125 18.88 -6.37 16.37
C ALA A 125 17.77 -7.07 17.17
N ALA A 126 16.70 -6.34 17.51
CA ALA A 126 15.57 -6.85 18.28
C ALA A 126 14.64 -7.78 17.46
N LEU A 127 14.55 -7.59 16.14
CA LEU A 127 13.67 -8.37 15.28
C LEU A 127 14.15 -9.83 15.12
N PRO A 128 13.23 -10.82 15.06
CA PRO A 128 13.52 -12.16 14.60
C PRO A 128 14.20 -12.16 13.22
N ALA A 129 15.05 -13.13 12.94
CA ALA A 129 15.90 -13.14 11.75
C ALA A 129 15.09 -13.14 10.44
N ASP A 130 13.97 -13.85 10.42
CA ASP A 130 13.04 -13.96 9.29
C ASP A 130 12.21 -12.69 9.02
N GLU A 131 12.07 -11.79 10.01
CA GLU A 131 11.35 -10.52 9.86
C GLU A 131 12.26 -9.36 9.40
N ARG A 132 13.58 -9.52 9.45
CA ARG A 132 14.55 -8.45 9.16
C ARG A 132 14.59 -8.03 7.70
N ALA A 133 14.35 -8.96 6.77
CA ALA A 133 14.43 -8.68 5.32
C ALA A 133 13.38 -7.64 4.91
N THR A 134 12.13 -7.85 5.30
CA THR A 134 11.03 -6.90 5.02
C THR A 134 11.27 -5.55 5.67
N TYR A 135 11.70 -5.55 6.93
CA TYR A 135 12.01 -4.29 7.63
C TYR A 135 13.10 -3.49 6.91
N ARG A 136 14.20 -4.12 6.48
CA ARG A 136 15.27 -3.44 5.72
C ARG A 136 14.76 -2.86 4.40
N ALA A 137 14.00 -3.65 3.64
CA ALA A 137 13.45 -3.19 2.37
C ALA A 137 12.57 -1.95 2.53
N LEU A 138 11.70 -1.94 3.54
CA LEU A 138 10.84 -0.78 3.83
C LEU A 138 11.62 0.40 4.41
N ALA A 139 12.65 0.18 5.20
CA ALA A 139 13.53 1.26 5.68
C ALA A 139 14.28 1.93 4.50
N THR A 140 14.73 1.15 3.52
CA THR A 140 15.31 1.66 2.26
C THR A 140 14.29 2.52 1.49
N GLU A 141 13.07 2.03 1.31
CA GLU A 141 12.01 2.81 0.64
C GLU A 141 11.66 4.10 1.40
N ALA A 142 11.63 4.06 2.73
CA ALA A 142 11.40 5.24 3.55
C ALA A 142 12.52 6.29 3.37
N ARG A 143 13.80 5.86 3.31
CA ARG A 143 14.92 6.78 3.00
C ARG A 143 14.78 7.37 1.60
N ARG A 144 14.49 6.54 0.59
CA ARG A 144 14.27 6.99 -0.79
C ARG A 144 13.15 8.04 -0.86
N LEU A 145 12.03 7.78 -0.20
CA LEU A 145 10.89 8.71 -0.14
C LEU A 145 11.24 10.03 0.57
N ALA A 146 12.12 9.98 1.58
CA ALA A 146 12.64 11.14 2.30
C ALA A 146 13.78 11.88 1.54
N GLY A 147 14.18 11.41 0.35
CA GLY A 147 15.30 11.99 -0.40
C GLY A 147 16.67 11.77 0.27
N ARG A 148 16.83 10.70 1.08
CA ARG A 148 18.08 10.38 1.76
C ARG A 148 18.86 9.29 1.01
N PRO A 149 20.21 9.38 0.97
CA PRO A 149 21.03 8.32 0.39
C PRO A 149 20.98 7.03 1.23
N GLU A 150 21.32 5.91 0.61
CA GLU A 150 21.56 4.65 1.33
C GLU A 150 22.77 4.78 2.27
N PRO A 151 22.74 4.14 3.45
CA PRO A 151 23.89 4.08 4.33
C PRO A 151 25.08 3.42 3.61
N GLY A 152 26.20 4.14 3.52
CA GLY A 152 27.41 3.64 2.86
C GLY A 152 27.53 3.91 1.35
N ALA A 153 26.62 4.64 0.74
CA ALA A 153 26.70 5.05 -0.68
C ALA A 153 27.60 6.30 -0.92
N GLY A 154 28.26 6.79 0.11
CA GLY A 154 29.11 7.98 0.07
C GLY A 154 30.52 7.73 0.60
N THR A 155 31.40 7.14 -0.22
CA THR A 155 32.89 7.29 -0.14
C THR A 155 33.44 7.15 -1.54
#